data_bf14732220e774c1d0541377dddfd546
#
_entry.id   bf14732220e774c1d0541377dddfd546
#
_cell.length_a   1.000
_cell.length_b   1.000
_cell.length_c   1.000
_cell.angle_alpha   90.00
_cell.angle_beta   90.00
_cell.angle_gamma   90.00
#
_symmetry.space_group_name_H-M   'P 1'
#
loop_
_entity.id
_entity.type
_entity.pdbx_description
1 polymer ?
#
loop_
_entity_poly.entity_id
_entity_poly.type
_entity_poly.pdbx_seq_one_letter_code
_entity_poly.pdbx_strand_id
1 'polypeptide(L)'
;MWAGFSSHTTPIHRCTDALIHVCNDADMSRVISVVNTKGGVGKTTTAVYLATALSCQDRVVLLDADPQGSATSWATDAFEAGDRLNFEVRPANAPIVRRCRDIDADLVFIDTPPGDSQTVTAALEVADVVIIPTESGDLDMDRALMTYQVA
;
A
#
# COMPACT_ATOMS: atom_id res chain seq x y z
N MET A 1 -44.45 -21.32 -4.37
CA MET A 1 -44.52 -20.10 -3.54
C MET A 1 -43.20 -20.03 -2.77
N TRP A 2 -42.19 -19.33 -3.35
CA TRP A 2 -40.86 -19.14 -2.75
C TRP A 2 -40.72 -17.65 -2.43
N ALA A 3 -40.76 -17.34 -1.16
CA ALA A 3 -40.66 -15.99 -0.64
C ALA A 3 -39.18 -15.65 -0.34
N GLY A 4 -38.72 -14.58 -0.96
CA GLY A 4 -37.83 -13.54 -0.47
C GLY A 4 -36.58 -13.94 0.33
N PHE A 5 -35.41 -14.11 -0.36
CA PHE A 5 -34.12 -13.90 0.26
C PHE A 5 -33.84 -12.39 0.25
N SER A 6 -34.02 -11.76 1.39
CA SER A 6 -33.60 -10.38 1.63
C SER A 6 -32.08 -10.35 1.73
N SER A 7 -31.41 -9.76 0.73
CA SER A 7 -29.99 -9.49 0.73
C SER A 7 -29.69 -8.40 1.76
N HIS A 8 -29.31 -8.79 2.98
CA HIS A 8 -28.64 -7.90 3.91
C HIS A 8 -27.17 -7.78 3.50
N THR A 9 -26.92 -6.88 2.58
CA THR A 9 -25.56 -6.36 2.35
C THR A 9 -25.20 -5.54 3.57
N THR A 10 -24.43 -6.13 4.48
CA THR A 10 -23.81 -5.40 5.58
C THR A 10 -22.78 -4.46 4.96
N PRO A 11 -22.89 -3.15 5.13
CA PRO A 11 -21.91 -2.23 4.55
C PRO A 11 -20.54 -2.45 5.22
N ILE A 12 -19.51 -2.60 4.41
CA ILE A 12 -18.08 -2.71 4.80
C ILE A 12 -17.56 -1.42 5.47
N HIS A 13 -18.45 -0.46 5.73
CA HIS A 13 -18.13 0.90 6.24
C HIS A 13 -17.53 0.98 7.65
N ARG A 14 -17.41 -0.11 8.42
CA ARG A 14 -16.94 -0.03 9.82
C ARG A 14 -15.45 -0.32 10.05
N CYS A 15 -14.73 -0.83 9.07
CA CYS A 15 -13.28 -1.09 9.25
C CYS A 15 -12.40 0.09 8.83
N THR A 16 -12.90 1.00 8.00
CA THR A 16 -12.13 2.13 7.48
C THR A 16 -12.10 3.33 8.43
N ASP A 17 -13.11 3.52 9.27
CA ASP A 17 -13.20 4.68 10.18
C ASP A 17 -12.12 4.72 11.26
N ALA A 18 -11.54 3.58 11.62
CA ALA A 18 -10.53 3.52 12.67
C ALA A 18 -9.10 3.85 12.19
N LEU A 19 -8.83 3.72 10.89
CA LEU A 19 -7.51 4.02 10.30
C LEU A 19 -7.41 5.46 9.75
N ILE A 20 -8.55 6.16 9.57
CA ILE A 20 -8.62 7.45 8.87
C ILE A 20 -8.65 8.65 9.83
N HIS A 21 -8.79 8.44 11.16
CA HIS A 21 -8.96 9.54 12.14
C HIS A 21 -7.66 10.00 12.81
N VAL A 22 -6.53 9.93 12.13
CA VAL A 22 -5.30 10.57 12.62
C VAL A 22 -4.98 11.79 11.76
N CYS A 23 -5.30 12.97 12.33
CA CYS A 23 -4.95 14.33 11.91
C CYS A 23 -5.49 14.80 10.55
N ASN A 24 -6.38 15.76 10.67
CA ASN A 24 -7.00 16.54 9.61
C ASN A 24 -6.08 17.73 9.23
N ASP A 25 -4.96 17.47 8.57
CA ASP A 25 -4.27 18.48 7.76
C ASP A 25 -4.77 18.31 6.32
N ALA A 26 -5.74 19.13 5.94
CA ALA A 26 -6.58 19.00 4.75
C ALA A 26 -5.86 19.23 3.40
N ASP A 27 -4.53 19.31 3.39
CA ASP A 27 -3.78 19.77 2.21
C ASP A 27 -2.55 18.91 1.82
N MET A 28 -2.29 17.79 2.48
CA MET A 28 -1.14 16.93 2.16
C MET A 28 -1.53 15.46 2.02
N SER A 29 -0.99 14.82 0.96
CA SER A 29 -1.14 13.37 0.74
C SER A 29 -0.67 12.57 1.96
N ARG A 30 -1.45 11.58 2.39
CA ARG A 30 -1.01 10.60 3.39
C ARG A 30 -0.15 9.53 2.73
N VAL A 31 0.97 9.21 3.33
CA VAL A 31 1.95 8.26 2.80
C VAL A 31 1.93 6.98 3.61
N ILE A 32 1.69 5.86 2.93
CA ILE A 32 1.63 4.52 3.52
C ILE A 32 2.72 3.67 2.87
N SER A 33 3.75 3.32 3.63
CA SER A 33 4.86 2.51 3.15
C SER A 33 4.69 1.04 3.54
N VAL A 34 4.77 0.15 2.55
CA VAL A 34 4.74 -1.30 2.78
C VAL A 34 6.17 -1.83 2.73
N VAL A 35 6.71 -2.21 3.88
CA VAL A 35 8.12 -2.48 4.09
C VAL A 35 8.33 -3.83 4.75
N ASN A 36 9.28 -4.61 4.26
CA ASN A 36 9.88 -5.76 4.95
C ASN A 36 11.19 -6.12 4.27
N THR A 37 12.23 -6.40 5.05
CA THR A 37 13.55 -6.82 4.54
C THR A 37 13.53 -8.20 3.86
N LYS A 38 12.54 -9.06 4.19
CA LYS A 38 12.36 -10.37 3.55
C LYS A 38 11.65 -10.24 2.21
N GLY A 39 12.15 -10.98 1.20
CA GLY A 39 11.46 -11.16 -0.08
C GLY A 39 10.29 -12.15 0.05
N GLY A 40 9.26 -12.01 -0.80
CA GLY A 40 8.16 -12.97 -0.91
C GLY A 40 7.09 -12.90 0.19
N VAL A 41 7.16 -11.98 1.14
CA VAL A 41 6.18 -11.83 2.25
C VAL A 41 4.88 -11.13 1.86
N GLY A 42 4.67 -10.87 0.58
CA GLY A 42 3.44 -10.25 0.09
C GLY A 42 3.38 -8.72 0.18
N LYS A 43 4.51 -7.99 0.17
CA LYS A 43 4.54 -6.52 0.16
C LYS A 43 3.69 -5.94 -0.97
N THR A 44 4.03 -6.28 -2.21
CA THR A 44 3.30 -5.85 -3.41
C THR A 44 1.83 -6.21 -3.34
N THR A 45 1.53 -7.47 -2.96
CA THR A 45 0.14 -7.93 -2.80
C THR A 45 -0.62 -7.07 -1.80
N THR A 46 -0.04 -6.81 -0.63
CA THR A 46 -0.63 -5.96 0.41
C THR A 46 -0.86 -4.55 -0.11
N ALA A 47 0.15 -3.95 -0.77
CA ALA A 47 0.05 -2.59 -1.32
C ALA A 47 -1.08 -2.48 -2.37
N VAL A 48 -1.14 -3.41 -3.33
CA VAL A 48 -2.17 -3.42 -4.39
C VAL A 48 -3.57 -3.61 -3.82
N TYR A 49 -3.77 -4.58 -2.89
CA TYR A 49 -5.10 -4.83 -2.32
C TYR A 49 -5.59 -3.66 -1.46
N LEU A 50 -4.73 -3.06 -0.63
CA LEU A 50 -5.12 -1.90 0.17
C LEU A 50 -5.39 -0.67 -0.70
N ALA A 51 -4.56 -0.42 -1.71
CA ALA A 51 -4.79 0.64 -2.69
C ALA A 51 -6.13 0.43 -3.42
N THR A 52 -6.45 -0.80 -3.83
CA THR A 52 -7.74 -1.14 -4.46
C THR A 52 -8.91 -0.85 -3.52
N ALA A 53 -8.81 -1.27 -2.26
CA ALA A 53 -9.89 -1.09 -1.29
C ALA A 53 -10.17 0.40 -0.99
N LEU A 54 -9.13 1.22 -0.91
CA LEU A 54 -9.25 2.64 -0.58
C LEU A 54 -9.54 3.52 -1.79
N SER A 55 -9.18 3.10 -3.01
CA SER A 55 -9.44 3.86 -4.25
C SER A 55 -10.94 4.03 -4.58
N CYS A 56 -11.83 3.38 -3.84
CA CYS A 56 -13.27 3.59 -3.95
C CYS A 56 -13.73 4.93 -3.35
N GLN A 57 -12.93 5.55 -2.47
CA GLN A 57 -13.29 6.76 -1.74
C GLN A 57 -12.25 7.86 -1.91
N ASP A 58 -10.97 7.51 -2.10
CA ASP A 58 -9.83 8.41 -2.14
C ASP A 58 -9.11 8.36 -3.50
N ARG A 59 -8.44 9.44 -3.86
CA ARG A 59 -7.50 9.46 -5.00
C ARG A 59 -6.20 8.81 -4.54
N VAL A 60 -5.96 7.59 -5.04
CA VAL A 60 -4.82 6.77 -4.65
C VAL A 60 -3.77 6.73 -5.75
N VAL A 61 -2.50 6.85 -5.38
CA VAL A 61 -1.35 6.54 -6.23
C VAL A 61 -0.50 5.49 -5.53
N LEU A 62 -0.09 4.45 -6.26
CA LEU A 62 0.86 3.44 -5.79
C LEU A 62 2.21 3.67 -6.48
N LEU A 63 3.24 3.94 -5.68
CA LEU A 63 4.62 4.02 -6.12
C LEU A 63 5.26 2.62 -6.06
N ASP A 64 5.56 2.06 -7.22
CA ASP A 64 6.33 0.81 -7.36
C ASP A 64 7.81 1.14 -7.26
N ALA A 65 8.36 1.02 -6.06
CA ALA A 65 9.75 1.35 -5.77
C ALA A 65 10.66 0.11 -5.73
N ASP A 66 10.11 -1.08 -6.03
CA ASP A 66 10.89 -2.29 -6.26
C ASP A 66 11.39 -2.34 -7.71
N PRO A 67 12.70 -2.44 -7.97
CA PRO A 67 13.22 -2.60 -9.33
C PRO A 67 12.70 -3.82 -10.09
N GLN A 68 12.10 -4.80 -9.39
CA GLN A 68 11.43 -5.93 -10.05
C GLN A 68 10.12 -5.51 -10.75
N GLY A 69 9.52 -4.37 -10.39
CA GLY A 69 8.37 -3.82 -11.07
C GLY A 69 7.09 -4.67 -10.93
N SER A 70 6.94 -5.38 -9.82
CA SER A 70 5.81 -6.31 -9.64
C SER A 70 4.46 -5.63 -9.62
N ALA A 71 4.34 -4.46 -8.98
CA ALA A 71 3.10 -3.70 -8.98
C ALA A 71 2.78 -3.11 -10.36
N THR A 72 3.80 -2.66 -11.08
CA THR A 72 3.70 -2.15 -12.46
C THR A 72 3.24 -3.26 -13.43
N SER A 73 3.83 -4.47 -13.31
CA SER A 73 3.38 -5.64 -14.10
C SER A 73 1.92 -5.96 -13.80
N TRP A 74 1.54 -6.01 -12.52
CA TRP A 74 0.15 -6.26 -12.13
C TRP A 74 -0.83 -5.27 -12.77
N ALA A 75 -0.51 -3.97 -12.75
CA ALA A 75 -1.36 -2.95 -13.37
C ALA A 75 -1.47 -3.15 -14.89
N THR A 76 -0.40 -3.58 -15.55
CA THR A 76 -0.39 -3.89 -16.99
C THR A 76 -1.27 -5.10 -17.29
N ASP A 77 -1.09 -6.20 -16.54
CA ASP A 77 -1.85 -7.44 -16.71
C ASP A 77 -3.36 -7.20 -16.49
N ALA A 78 -3.71 -6.42 -15.45
CA ALA A 78 -5.10 -6.03 -15.17
C ALA A 78 -5.70 -5.21 -16.31
N PHE A 79 -4.94 -4.26 -16.87
CA PHE A 79 -5.37 -3.47 -18.02
C PHE A 79 -5.62 -4.33 -19.26
N GLU A 80 -4.71 -5.26 -19.57
CA GLU A 80 -4.82 -6.19 -20.70
C GLU A 80 -6.00 -7.16 -20.55
N ALA A 81 -6.29 -7.56 -19.31
CA ALA A 81 -7.46 -8.40 -18.97
C ALA A 81 -8.79 -7.65 -19.02
N GLY A 82 -8.79 -6.30 -19.20
CA GLY A 82 -10.00 -5.48 -19.17
C GLY A 82 -10.52 -5.17 -17.76
N ASP A 83 -9.75 -5.48 -16.73
CA ASP A 83 -10.07 -5.23 -15.30
C ASP A 83 -9.08 -4.19 -14.72
N ARG A 84 -9.11 -2.99 -15.27
CA ARG A 84 -8.21 -1.91 -14.94
C ARG A 84 -8.33 -1.51 -13.46
N LEU A 85 -7.19 -1.30 -12.80
CA LEU A 85 -7.13 -0.75 -11.44
C LEU A 85 -7.74 0.67 -11.40
N ASN A 86 -8.44 0.99 -10.31
CA ASN A 86 -9.07 2.31 -10.10
C ASN A 86 -8.08 3.38 -9.60
N PHE A 87 -6.80 3.08 -9.56
CA PHE A 87 -5.71 3.96 -9.15
C PHE A 87 -4.53 3.85 -10.10
N GLU A 88 -3.65 4.82 -10.03
CA GLU A 88 -2.44 4.86 -10.85
C GLU A 88 -1.28 4.14 -10.16
N VAL A 89 -0.54 3.32 -10.92
CA VAL A 89 0.74 2.73 -10.48
C VAL A 89 1.86 3.42 -11.23
N ARG A 90 2.85 3.95 -10.50
CA ARG A 90 4.01 4.66 -11.04
C ARG A 90 5.31 3.99 -10.61
N PRO A 91 6.22 3.64 -11.52
CA PRO A 91 7.58 3.27 -11.15
C PRO A 91 8.27 4.40 -10.37
N ALA A 92 8.99 4.05 -9.31
CA ALA A 92 9.64 5.01 -8.44
C ALA A 92 11.05 4.56 -8.03
N ASN A 93 11.82 5.50 -7.51
CA ASN A 93 13.12 5.29 -6.90
C ASN A 93 13.25 6.20 -5.67
N ALA A 94 14.32 6.09 -4.90
CA ALA A 94 14.50 6.86 -3.68
C ALA A 94 14.30 8.39 -3.83
N PRO A 95 14.82 9.07 -4.88
CA PRO A 95 14.53 10.48 -5.14
C PRO A 95 13.05 10.79 -5.36
N ILE A 96 12.31 9.93 -6.08
CA ILE A 96 10.87 10.10 -6.33
C ILE A 96 10.09 9.86 -5.04
N VAL A 97 10.44 8.83 -4.28
CA VAL A 97 9.84 8.49 -2.99
C VAL A 97 9.93 9.68 -2.02
N ARG A 98 11.11 10.33 -1.90
CA ARG A 98 11.28 11.51 -1.03
C ARG A 98 10.41 12.70 -1.40
N ARG A 99 9.89 12.74 -2.63
CA ARG A 99 9.01 13.80 -3.13
C ARG A 99 7.57 13.34 -3.32
N CYS A 100 7.21 12.20 -2.74
CA CYS A 100 5.87 11.62 -2.93
C CYS A 100 4.73 12.54 -2.45
N ARG A 101 4.99 13.44 -1.50
CA ARG A 101 4.00 14.42 -1.03
C ARG A 101 3.67 15.52 -2.04
N ASP A 102 4.49 15.69 -3.09
CA ASP A 102 4.21 16.60 -4.22
C ASP A 102 3.17 15.99 -5.20
N ILE A 103 2.77 14.73 -5.00
CA ILE A 103 1.79 14.04 -5.85
C ILE A 103 0.38 14.49 -5.46
N ASP A 104 -0.41 14.90 -6.46
CA ASP A 104 -1.82 15.24 -6.28
C ASP A 104 -2.66 13.96 -6.07
N ALA A 105 -2.68 13.48 -4.85
CA ALA A 105 -3.42 12.31 -4.38
C ALA A 105 -3.80 12.50 -2.90
N ASP A 106 -4.84 11.83 -2.45
CA ASP A 106 -5.23 11.79 -1.04
C ASP A 106 -4.38 10.76 -0.27
N LEU A 107 -4.06 9.65 -0.95
CA LEU A 107 -3.22 8.57 -0.42
C LEU A 107 -2.12 8.20 -1.40
N VAL A 108 -0.89 8.07 -0.90
CA VAL A 108 0.24 7.53 -1.65
C VAL A 108 0.74 6.26 -0.97
N PHE A 109 0.61 5.13 -1.65
CA PHE A 109 1.22 3.88 -1.24
C PHE A 109 2.63 3.76 -1.81
N ILE A 110 3.56 3.18 -1.05
CA ILE A 110 4.91 2.88 -1.49
C ILE A 110 5.16 1.39 -1.32
N ASP A 111 5.28 0.66 -2.44
CA ASP A 111 5.74 -0.73 -2.46
C ASP A 111 7.26 -0.76 -2.54
N THR A 112 7.90 -1.33 -1.51
CA THR A 112 9.36 -1.27 -1.38
C THR A 112 10.05 -2.58 -1.78
N PRO A 113 11.32 -2.51 -2.24
CA PRO A 113 12.12 -3.70 -2.48
C PRO A 113 12.41 -4.46 -1.19
N PRO A 114 12.80 -5.74 -1.28
CA PRO A 114 13.35 -6.46 -0.13
C PRO A 114 14.74 -5.93 0.24
N GLY A 115 15.16 -6.20 1.48
CA GLY A 115 16.49 -5.84 1.97
C GLY A 115 16.56 -4.40 2.50
N ASP A 116 17.77 -3.99 2.85
CA ASP A 116 18.10 -2.64 3.31
C ASP A 116 18.64 -1.85 2.12
N SER A 117 17.85 -0.91 1.65
CA SER A 117 18.19 -0.10 0.48
C SER A 117 17.88 1.38 0.73
N GLN A 118 18.50 2.27 -0.05
CA GLN A 118 18.19 3.71 -0.01
C GLN A 118 16.70 3.99 -0.27
N THR A 119 16.04 3.12 -1.02
CA THR A 119 14.60 3.25 -1.30
C THR A 119 13.77 2.91 -0.07
N VAL A 120 14.13 1.86 0.68
CA VAL A 120 13.48 1.52 1.94
C VAL A 120 13.66 2.64 2.96
N THR A 121 14.89 3.15 3.12
CA THR A 121 15.14 4.31 3.99
C THR A 121 14.29 5.52 3.60
N ALA A 122 14.25 5.86 2.30
CA ALA A 122 13.43 6.96 1.82
C ALA A 122 11.93 6.75 2.09
N ALA A 123 11.44 5.51 1.95
CA ALA A 123 10.04 5.18 2.21
C ALA A 123 9.68 5.31 3.70
N LEU A 124 10.60 4.93 4.60
CA LEU A 124 10.43 5.10 6.05
C LEU A 124 10.47 6.58 6.46
N GLU A 125 11.37 7.39 5.88
CA GLU A 125 11.52 8.82 6.16
C GLU A 125 10.24 9.63 5.85
N VAL A 126 9.46 9.22 4.85
CA VAL A 126 8.28 9.96 4.40
C VAL A 126 6.95 9.38 4.88
N ALA A 127 6.96 8.18 5.46
CA ALA A 127 5.76 7.45 5.83
C ALA A 127 5.01 8.09 7.01
N ASP A 128 3.70 8.26 6.87
CA ASP A 128 2.79 8.52 7.98
C ASP A 128 2.36 7.19 8.64
N VAL A 129 2.31 6.11 7.84
CA VAL A 129 1.99 4.75 8.29
C VAL A 129 2.95 3.76 7.64
N VAL A 130 3.48 2.84 8.44
CA VAL A 130 4.31 1.73 7.97
C VAL A 130 3.56 0.42 8.17
N ILE A 131 3.41 -0.36 7.09
CA ILE A 131 2.83 -1.69 7.11
C ILE A 131 3.95 -2.71 6.89
N ILE A 132 4.07 -3.68 7.79
CA ILE A 132 5.09 -4.71 7.76
C ILE A 132 4.39 -6.08 7.58
N PRO A 133 4.13 -6.54 6.34
CA PRO A 133 3.57 -7.86 6.11
C PRO A 133 4.53 -8.94 6.62
N THR A 134 4.02 -9.87 7.44
CA THR A 134 4.81 -10.97 8.00
C THR A 134 4.09 -12.29 7.82
N GLU A 135 4.85 -13.35 7.62
CA GLU A 135 4.34 -14.72 7.68
C GLU A 135 4.36 -15.21 9.14
N SER A 136 3.56 -16.23 9.44
CA SER A 136 3.53 -16.84 10.76
C SER A 136 4.75 -17.77 10.97
N GLY A 137 5.84 -17.20 11.47
CA GLY A 137 7.06 -17.94 11.80
C GLY A 137 7.94 -17.14 12.75
N ASP A 138 8.61 -17.80 13.70
CA ASP A 138 9.43 -17.12 14.73
C ASP A 138 10.54 -16.25 14.13
N LEU A 139 11.19 -16.74 13.06
CA LEU A 139 12.24 -15.98 12.34
C LEU A 139 11.68 -14.75 11.57
N ASP A 140 10.42 -14.75 11.21
CA ASP A 140 9.79 -13.66 10.50
C ASP A 140 9.35 -12.55 11.45
N MET A 141 8.97 -12.90 12.67
CA MET A 141 8.70 -11.94 13.74
C MET A 141 9.97 -11.17 14.14
N ASP A 142 11.12 -11.86 14.23
CA ASP A 142 12.41 -11.21 14.53
C ASP A 142 12.80 -10.20 13.44
N ARG A 143 12.58 -10.51 12.17
CA ARG A 143 12.83 -9.60 11.03
C ARG A 143 11.86 -8.43 11.00
N ALA A 144 10.60 -8.65 11.34
CA ALA A 144 9.63 -7.57 11.49
C ALA A 144 10.03 -6.61 12.61
N LEU A 145 10.51 -7.13 13.74
CA LEU A 145 11.04 -6.33 14.85
C LEU A 145 12.27 -5.53 14.44
N MET A 146 13.19 -6.11 13.65
CA MET A 146 14.35 -5.39 13.11
C MET A 146 13.89 -4.25 12.18
N THR A 147 12.91 -4.48 11.33
CA THR A 147 12.34 -3.45 10.45
C THR A 147 11.71 -2.32 11.27
N TYR A 148 10.98 -2.66 12.33
CA TYR A 148 10.38 -1.69 13.25
C TYR A 148 11.43 -0.83 14.01
N GLN A 149 12.59 -1.40 14.35
CA GLN A 149 13.65 -0.65 15.05
C GLN A 149 14.37 0.38 14.16
N VAL A 150 14.22 0.26 12.84
CA VAL A 150 14.82 1.18 11.85
C VAL A 150 13.81 2.24 11.39
N ALA A 151 12.51 1.97 11.56
CA ALA A 151 11.41 2.89 11.23
C ALA A 151 11.18 3.90 12.35
#